data_17080a49c732213d7fd35b3d04657e94
#
_entry.id   17080a49c732213d7fd35b3d04657e94
#
_cell.length_a   1.000
_cell.length_b   1.000
_cell.length_c   1.000
_cell.angle_alpha   90.00
_cell.angle_beta   90.00
_cell.angle_gamma   90.00
#
_symmetry.space_group_name_H-M   'P 1'
#
loop_
_entity.id
_entity.type
_entity.pdbx_description
1 polymer ?
#
loop_
_entity_poly.entity_id
_entity_poly.type
_entity_poly.pdbx_seq_one_letter_code
_entity_poly.pdbx_strand_id
1 'polypeptide(L)'
;MKKKSFFLLGVLCTVGFFSCTKNMRHVKDENVDLTEVQSSIFETKSPVSTFFDPTGLISASQHGVLDTIQKGFSFTEGPAVDKNGNVFFTDQPNDKIYKWTAATGQITTFLTGTGRSNGMAFDKDGYLIACADMHGELWKIAPDGSHTVLVNNYNGKLLNGPNDVWINPTNGGIYITDPIFPRGYWDASDPRKQNWEPTHSEQAATGKGGHVYYLAPGSNTLVRVTTMAAWNADIWPNGITGTPDGKKLYVNNWTYDGTGQIKAFDINSNGTLSNMQILVNNLNFCDGMSLDERGNIYVSGGPGLNAYDKNGNKILTIPGGGGTNNVFAGQNNKLLFMTSPDRVTSVKMHVKGVEKF
;
A
#
# COMPACT_ATOMS: atom_id res chain seq x y z
N MET A 1 21.56 -41.71 25.66
CA MET A 1 21.03 -41.05 24.47
C MET A 1 19.62 -40.53 24.76
N LYS A 2 19.49 -39.26 25.09
CA LYS A 2 18.19 -38.62 25.43
C LYS A 2 17.76 -37.75 24.23
N LYS A 3 16.63 -38.12 23.62
CA LYS A 3 15.97 -37.32 22.58
C LYS A 3 15.33 -36.10 23.23
N LYS A 4 15.66 -34.90 22.79
CA LYS A 4 14.94 -33.66 23.13
C LYS A 4 13.94 -33.38 22.04
N SER A 5 12.66 -33.44 22.39
CA SER A 5 11.54 -32.97 21.55
C SER A 5 11.45 -31.44 21.67
N PHE A 6 11.49 -30.74 20.54
CA PHE A 6 11.13 -29.34 20.46
C PHE A 6 9.62 -29.23 20.23
N PHE A 7 8.94 -28.58 21.15
CA PHE A 7 7.53 -28.19 20.99
C PHE A 7 7.48 -26.89 20.17
N LEU A 8 6.80 -26.97 19.03
CA LEU A 8 6.46 -25.81 18.21
C LEU A 8 5.16 -25.22 18.75
N LEU A 9 5.22 -24.04 19.33
CA LEU A 9 4.05 -23.32 19.83
C LEU A 9 3.43 -22.52 18.67
N GLY A 10 2.44 -23.11 18.01
CA GLY A 10 1.61 -22.40 17.05
C GLY A 10 0.59 -21.54 17.77
N VAL A 11 0.64 -20.22 17.57
CA VAL A 11 -0.41 -19.30 18.01
C VAL A 11 -1.56 -19.37 17.00
N LEU A 12 -2.60 -20.09 17.35
CA LEU A 12 -3.86 -20.16 16.61
C LEU A 12 -4.75 -19.02 17.12
N CYS A 13 -4.93 -17.96 16.32
CA CYS A 13 -5.98 -16.98 16.55
C CYS A 13 -7.33 -17.59 16.17
N THR A 14 -8.05 -18.13 17.14
CA THR A 14 -9.43 -18.53 16.98
C THR A 14 -10.34 -17.31 17.15
N VAL A 15 -10.98 -16.90 16.06
CA VAL A 15 -12.11 -15.97 16.10
C VAL A 15 -13.32 -16.72 16.62
N GLY A 16 -13.69 -16.44 17.87
CA GLY A 16 -14.89 -16.98 18.47
C GLY A 16 -16.16 -16.34 17.91
N PHE A 17 -16.97 -17.12 17.22
CA PHE A 17 -18.36 -16.76 16.91
C PHE A 17 -19.21 -16.89 18.16
N PHE A 18 -19.66 -15.78 18.71
CA PHE A 18 -20.76 -15.79 19.68
C PHE A 18 -22.10 -15.80 18.95
N SER A 19 -22.74 -16.97 18.92
CA SER A 19 -24.14 -17.12 18.54
C SER A 19 -25.01 -16.67 19.70
N CYS A 20 -25.76 -15.59 19.51
CA CYS A 20 -26.77 -15.15 20.45
C CYS A 20 -28.17 -15.47 19.87
N THR A 21 -28.72 -16.64 20.20
CA THR A 21 -30.12 -16.94 19.96
C THR A 21 -30.95 -16.19 21.00
N LYS A 22 -31.77 -15.23 20.58
CA LYS A 22 -32.82 -14.64 21.42
C LYS A 22 -34.19 -14.78 20.75
N ASN A 23 -35.08 -15.37 21.54
CA ASN A 23 -36.48 -15.65 21.32
C ASN A 23 -37.26 -14.56 20.57
N MET A 24 -37.90 -14.95 19.46
CA MET A 24 -38.97 -14.18 18.84
C MET A 24 -40.22 -14.24 19.71
N ARG A 25 -40.66 -13.10 20.23
CA ARG A 25 -42.05 -12.90 20.67
C ARG A 25 -42.78 -12.19 19.53
N HIS A 26 -43.89 -12.78 19.09
CA HIS A 26 -44.84 -12.16 18.20
C HIS A 26 -45.37 -10.85 18.79
N VAL A 27 -45.21 -9.75 18.09
CA VAL A 27 -45.96 -8.52 18.29
C VAL A 27 -46.80 -8.30 17.03
N LYS A 28 -48.11 -8.10 17.25
CA LYS A 28 -49.12 -7.88 16.20
C LYS A 28 -48.92 -6.52 15.56
N ASP A 29 -49.32 -6.47 14.28
CA ASP A 29 -49.41 -5.31 13.42
C ASP A 29 -50.03 -4.08 14.09
N GLU A 30 -49.25 -2.98 14.08
CA GLU A 30 -49.81 -1.63 14.06
C GLU A 30 -49.14 -0.91 12.87
N ASN A 31 -49.98 -0.30 12.02
CA ASN A 31 -49.59 0.48 10.85
C ASN A 31 -48.64 1.61 11.27
N VAL A 32 -47.34 1.48 11.00
CA VAL A 32 -46.37 2.56 11.07
C VAL A 32 -46.26 3.16 9.68
N ASP A 33 -46.65 4.43 9.55
CA ASP A 33 -46.47 5.23 8.33
C ASP A 33 -44.98 5.34 7.98
N LEU A 34 -44.58 4.68 6.88
CA LEU A 34 -43.19 4.60 6.44
C LEU A 34 -42.65 5.90 5.83
N THR A 35 -43.40 6.98 5.84
CA THR A 35 -42.99 8.27 5.27
C THR A 35 -42.20 9.17 6.23
N GLU A 36 -42.18 8.89 7.53
CA GLU A 36 -41.43 9.69 8.52
C GLU A 36 -40.09 9.06 8.97
N VAL A 37 -39.75 7.85 8.54
CA VAL A 37 -38.49 7.17 8.95
C VAL A 37 -37.31 7.47 8.03
N GLN A 38 -37.54 8.16 6.93
CA GLN A 38 -36.46 8.45 5.94
C GLN A 38 -35.64 9.72 6.21
N SER A 39 -35.86 10.45 7.31
CA SER A 39 -35.16 11.72 7.55
C SER A 39 -34.21 11.75 8.75
N SER A 40 -33.87 10.60 9.37
CA SER A 40 -32.97 10.58 10.53
C SER A 40 -31.91 9.50 10.53
N ILE A 41 -31.42 9.08 9.36
CA ILE A 41 -30.09 8.48 9.31
C ILE A 41 -29.09 9.64 9.29
N PHE A 42 -28.97 10.31 10.43
CA PHE A 42 -27.79 11.11 10.69
C PHE A 42 -26.61 10.12 10.68
N GLU A 43 -25.78 10.20 9.65
CA GLU A 43 -24.43 9.67 9.70
C GLU A 43 -23.80 10.17 11.00
N THR A 44 -23.71 9.34 12.01
CA THR A 44 -22.87 9.62 13.17
C THR A 44 -21.45 9.61 12.63
N LYS A 45 -20.92 10.80 12.29
CA LYS A 45 -19.50 10.96 11.99
C LYS A 45 -18.74 10.22 13.08
N SER A 46 -17.93 9.25 12.68
CA SER A 46 -17.03 8.57 13.61
C SER A 46 -16.28 9.62 14.43
N PRO A 47 -16.09 9.40 15.74
CA PRO A 47 -15.45 10.39 16.57
C PRO A 47 -14.09 10.76 15.97
N VAL A 48 -13.88 12.06 15.80
CA VAL A 48 -12.62 12.62 15.32
C VAL A 48 -11.59 12.38 16.42
N SER A 49 -10.50 11.67 16.09
CA SER A 49 -9.38 11.51 17.02
C SER A 49 -8.32 12.58 16.76
N THR A 50 -7.76 13.11 17.84
CA THR A 50 -6.68 14.10 17.79
C THR A 50 -5.38 13.52 18.31
N PHE A 51 -4.27 14.00 17.80
CA PHE A 51 -2.93 13.62 18.23
C PHE A 51 -2.00 14.84 18.25
N PHE A 52 -0.89 14.75 19.00
CA PHE A 52 0.05 15.83 19.13
C PHE A 52 0.97 15.93 17.89
N ASP A 53 1.05 17.12 17.30
CA ASP A 53 1.96 17.46 16.20
C ASP A 53 2.91 18.60 16.61
N PRO A 54 4.10 18.30 17.12
CA PRO A 54 5.08 19.31 17.52
C PRO A 54 5.76 20.00 16.33
N THR A 55 5.60 19.45 15.12
CA THR A 55 6.34 19.88 13.92
C THR A 55 5.62 20.96 13.14
N GLY A 56 4.31 21.11 13.33
CA GLY A 56 3.46 21.99 12.53
C GLY A 56 3.26 21.51 11.09
N LEU A 57 3.56 20.26 10.78
CA LEU A 57 3.33 19.68 9.45
C LEU A 57 1.83 19.48 9.16
N ILE A 58 1.05 19.21 10.22
CA ILE A 58 -0.36 18.84 10.11
C ILE A 58 -1.27 19.95 10.61
N SER A 59 -0.90 20.63 11.70
CA SER A 59 -1.83 21.54 12.37
C SER A 59 -1.12 22.78 12.90
N ALA A 60 -1.80 23.94 12.79
CA ALA A 60 -1.33 25.20 13.37
C ALA A 60 -1.39 25.20 14.91
N SER A 61 -2.22 24.35 15.51
CA SER A 61 -2.46 24.27 16.95
C SER A 61 -1.61 23.21 17.66
N GLN A 62 -0.70 22.54 16.96
CA GLN A 62 0.09 21.42 17.46
C GLN A 62 -0.77 20.15 17.74
N HIS A 63 -1.99 20.09 17.23
CA HIS A 63 -2.86 18.93 17.32
C HIS A 63 -3.34 18.54 15.93
N GLY A 64 -2.94 17.36 15.47
CA GLY A 64 -3.46 16.76 14.25
C GLY A 64 -4.86 16.18 14.45
N VAL A 65 -5.64 16.15 13.39
CA VAL A 65 -6.98 15.57 13.38
C VAL A 65 -7.01 14.42 12.40
N LEU A 66 -7.28 13.22 12.90
CA LEU A 66 -7.47 12.02 12.09
C LEU A 66 -8.96 11.84 11.82
N ASP A 67 -9.34 11.99 10.56
CA ASP A 67 -10.71 11.75 10.08
C ASP A 67 -10.83 10.33 9.50
N THR A 68 -11.83 9.57 9.93
CA THR A 68 -12.22 8.32 9.26
C THR A 68 -13.16 8.64 8.11
N ILE A 69 -12.72 8.41 6.88
CA ILE A 69 -13.53 8.66 5.68
C ILE A 69 -14.59 7.57 5.55
N GLN A 70 -14.18 6.29 5.62
CA GLN A 70 -15.08 5.13 5.54
C GLN A 70 -14.46 3.88 6.16
N LYS A 71 -15.32 3.00 6.68
CA LYS A 71 -15.01 1.65 7.18
C LYS A 71 -15.76 0.59 6.39
N GLY A 72 -15.43 -0.68 6.64
CA GLY A 72 -16.15 -1.82 6.08
C GLY A 72 -15.46 -2.43 4.85
N PHE A 73 -14.19 -2.17 4.67
CA PHE A 73 -13.34 -2.84 3.69
C PHE A 73 -12.71 -4.11 4.27
N SER A 74 -12.13 -4.95 3.42
CA SER A 74 -11.45 -6.19 3.83
C SER A 74 -9.94 -5.99 4.00
N PHE A 75 -9.28 -5.31 3.04
CA PHE A 75 -7.87 -4.94 3.10
C PHE A 75 -7.58 -3.86 2.06
N THR A 76 -7.62 -2.58 2.48
CA THR A 76 -7.36 -1.48 1.56
C THR A 76 -5.88 -1.21 1.41
N GLU A 77 -5.45 -0.96 0.16
CA GLU A 77 -4.07 -0.76 -0.26
C GLU A 77 -3.96 0.24 -1.42
N GLY A 78 -2.73 0.46 -1.87
CA GLY A 78 -2.30 1.06 -3.12
C GLY A 78 -2.96 2.37 -3.50
N PRO A 79 -3.06 3.37 -2.61
CA PRO A 79 -3.72 4.62 -2.95
C PRO A 79 -2.92 5.39 -4.00
N ALA A 80 -3.56 5.69 -5.11
CA ALA A 80 -3.02 6.49 -6.22
C ALA A 80 -3.87 7.76 -6.41
N VAL A 81 -3.21 8.90 -6.61
CA VAL A 81 -3.90 10.18 -6.81
C VAL A 81 -3.92 10.55 -8.30
N ASP A 82 -5.08 10.96 -8.81
CA ASP A 82 -5.21 11.52 -10.15
C ASP A 82 -4.91 13.03 -10.17
N LYS A 83 -4.82 13.63 -11.36
CA LYS A 83 -4.57 15.06 -11.55
C LYS A 83 -5.61 16.00 -10.92
N ASN A 84 -6.78 15.48 -10.55
CA ASN A 84 -7.86 16.25 -9.90
C ASN A 84 -7.83 16.10 -8.37
N GLY A 85 -6.85 15.35 -7.83
CA GLY A 85 -6.71 15.07 -6.40
C GLY A 85 -7.63 13.98 -5.89
N ASN A 86 -8.35 13.25 -6.77
CA ASN A 86 -9.12 12.07 -6.38
C ASN A 86 -8.18 10.91 -6.08
N VAL A 87 -8.58 10.04 -5.15
CA VAL A 87 -7.79 8.87 -4.79
C VAL A 87 -8.47 7.61 -5.28
N PHE A 88 -7.69 6.78 -5.98
CA PHE A 88 -8.06 5.40 -6.30
C PHE A 88 -7.31 4.50 -5.33
N PHE A 89 -8.00 3.54 -4.73
CA PHE A 89 -7.40 2.60 -3.78
C PHE A 89 -8.00 1.21 -3.95
N THR A 90 -7.23 0.20 -3.63
CA THR A 90 -7.63 -1.20 -3.76
C THR A 90 -8.31 -1.70 -2.49
N ASP A 91 -9.20 -2.66 -2.62
CA ASP A 91 -9.64 -3.58 -1.57
C ASP A 91 -9.30 -4.99 -2.08
N GLN A 92 -8.07 -5.40 -1.82
CA GLN A 92 -7.42 -6.53 -2.45
C GLN A 92 -8.19 -7.85 -2.31
N PRO A 93 -8.69 -8.26 -1.13
CA PRO A 93 -9.45 -9.51 -1.01
C PRO A 93 -10.78 -9.48 -1.75
N ASN A 94 -11.39 -8.30 -1.91
CA ASN A 94 -12.66 -8.12 -2.62
C ASN A 94 -12.48 -7.91 -4.13
N ASP A 95 -11.24 -7.91 -4.62
CA ASP A 95 -10.89 -7.76 -6.04
C ASP A 95 -11.49 -6.49 -6.67
N LYS A 96 -11.34 -5.35 -5.95
CA LYS A 96 -11.94 -4.06 -6.33
C LYS A 96 -10.95 -2.93 -6.24
N ILE A 97 -11.15 -1.94 -7.11
CA ILE A 97 -10.60 -0.59 -6.99
C ILE A 97 -11.77 0.36 -6.73
N TYR A 98 -11.62 1.16 -5.69
CA TYR A 98 -12.53 2.25 -5.35
C TYR A 98 -11.95 3.60 -5.76
N LYS A 99 -12.83 4.59 -5.95
CA LYS A 99 -12.47 5.98 -6.17
C LYS A 99 -13.09 6.85 -5.09
N TRP A 100 -12.27 7.55 -4.34
CA TRP A 100 -12.68 8.67 -3.50
C TRP A 100 -12.59 9.97 -4.31
N THR A 101 -13.67 10.74 -4.37
CA THR A 101 -13.75 12.00 -5.13
C THR A 101 -13.46 13.18 -4.22
N ALA A 102 -12.38 13.91 -4.48
CA ALA A 102 -11.90 15.00 -3.63
C ALA A 102 -12.92 16.15 -3.47
N ALA A 103 -13.71 16.42 -4.50
CA ALA A 103 -14.70 17.51 -4.48
C ALA A 103 -15.92 17.20 -3.60
N THR A 104 -16.31 15.93 -3.47
CA THR A 104 -17.54 15.50 -2.78
C THR A 104 -17.31 14.67 -1.55
N GLY A 105 -16.11 14.07 -1.40
CA GLY A 105 -15.81 13.10 -0.35
C GLY A 105 -16.43 11.72 -0.55
N GLN A 106 -17.13 11.50 -1.67
CA GLN A 106 -17.81 10.23 -1.94
C GLN A 106 -16.84 9.16 -2.42
N ILE A 107 -17.08 7.91 -1.98
CA ILE A 107 -16.41 6.72 -2.47
C ILE A 107 -17.36 5.92 -3.37
N THR A 108 -16.89 5.56 -4.56
CA THR A 108 -17.59 4.72 -5.52
C THR A 108 -16.69 3.60 -6.00
N THR A 109 -17.26 2.47 -6.43
CA THR A 109 -16.50 1.42 -7.10
C THR A 109 -16.07 1.91 -8.49
N PHE A 110 -14.77 1.89 -8.77
CA PHE A 110 -14.24 2.20 -10.10
C PHE A 110 -14.15 0.93 -10.97
N LEU A 111 -13.60 -0.16 -10.42
CA LEU A 111 -13.38 -1.40 -11.16
C LEU A 111 -13.56 -2.63 -10.26
N THR A 112 -14.04 -3.72 -10.84
CA THR A 112 -14.08 -5.06 -10.26
C THR A 112 -13.32 -6.02 -11.18
N GLY A 113 -12.79 -7.12 -10.64
CA GLY A 113 -11.94 -8.01 -11.43
C GLY A 113 -10.59 -7.38 -11.74
N THR A 114 -9.92 -6.91 -10.69
CA THR A 114 -8.68 -6.12 -10.77
C THR A 114 -7.42 -6.99 -10.70
N GLY A 115 -7.57 -8.33 -10.72
CA GLY A 115 -6.47 -9.25 -10.44
C GLY A 115 -5.95 -9.11 -9.00
N ARG A 116 -6.84 -8.74 -8.07
CA ARG A 116 -6.50 -8.44 -6.68
C ARG A 116 -5.34 -7.46 -6.59
N SER A 117 -5.43 -6.38 -7.38
CA SER A 117 -4.39 -5.35 -7.42
C SER A 117 -4.05 -4.86 -6.01
N ASN A 118 -2.76 -4.61 -5.78
CA ASN A 118 -2.19 -4.05 -4.57
C ASN A 118 -1.80 -2.58 -4.81
N GLY A 119 -0.51 -2.25 -4.95
CA GLY A 119 -0.04 -0.91 -5.21
C GLY A 119 -0.41 -0.38 -6.58
N MET A 120 -0.64 0.94 -6.67
CA MET A 120 -1.00 1.62 -7.91
C MET A 120 -0.33 2.98 -8.03
N ALA A 121 -0.14 3.44 -9.28
CA ALA A 121 0.28 4.81 -9.59
C ALA A 121 -0.31 5.27 -10.91
N PHE A 122 -0.67 6.56 -11.02
CA PHE A 122 -1.04 7.14 -12.32
C PHE A 122 0.19 7.48 -13.14
N ASP A 123 0.14 7.19 -14.44
CA ASP A 123 1.11 7.74 -15.39
C ASP A 123 0.70 9.16 -15.83
N LYS A 124 1.60 9.85 -16.51
CA LYS A 124 1.37 11.23 -17.00
C LYS A 124 0.20 11.35 -17.98
N ASP A 125 -0.20 10.26 -18.62
CA ASP A 125 -1.28 10.21 -19.61
C ASP A 125 -2.63 9.87 -18.97
N GLY A 126 -2.66 9.64 -17.63
CA GLY A 126 -3.86 9.38 -16.84
C GLY A 126 -4.28 7.91 -16.82
N TYR A 127 -3.42 7.00 -17.23
CA TYR A 127 -3.62 5.56 -17.03
C TYR A 127 -3.16 5.17 -15.64
N LEU A 128 -3.87 4.23 -15.03
CA LEU A 128 -3.53 3.67 -13.74
C LEU A 128 -2.66 2.42 -13.94
N ILE A 129 -1.42 2.48 -13.45
CA ILE A 129 -0.53 1.32 -13.41
C ILE A 129 -0.81 0.58 -12.11
N ALA A 130 -1.10 -0.71 -12.18
CA ALA A 130 -1.56 -1.51 -11.04
C ALA A 130 -0.78 -2.84 -10.94
N CYS A 131 -0.36 -3.16 -9.73
CA CYS A 131 0.27 -4.43 -9.39
C CYS A 131 -0.81 -5.50 -9.20
N ALA A 132 -1.16 -6.25 -10.26
CA ALA A 132 -2.17 -7.30 -10.25
C ALA A 132 -1.60 -8.58 -9.62
N ASP A 133 -1.51 -8.58 -8.28
CA ASP A 133 -0.84 -9.58 -7.43
C ASP A 133 -1.33 -11.01 -7.73
N MET A 134 -2.65 -11.20 -7.87
CA MET A 134 -3.22 -12.53 -8.11
C MET A 134 -2.67 -13.21 -9.37
N HIS A 135 -2.35 -12.43 -10.40
CA HIS A 135 -1.83 -12.92 -11.66
C HIS A 135 -0.31 -12.84 -11.78
N GLY A 136 0.36 -12.15 -10.86
CA GLY A 136 1.80 -11.85 -10.97
C GLY A 136 2.07 -10.94 -12.16
N GLU A 137 1.23 -9.93 -12.38
CA GLU A 137 1.24 -9.06 -13.55
C GLU A 137 1.30 -7.59 -13.17
N LEU A 138 1.82 -6.76 -14.06
CA LEU A 138 1.67 -5.32 -14.03
C LEU A 138 0.68 -4.89 -15.11
N TRP A 139 -0.41 -4.26 -14.70
CA TRP A 139 -1.47 -3.81 -15.60
C TRP A 139 -1.39 -2.30 -15.87
N LYS A 140 -1.79 -1.92 -17.08
CA LYS A 140 -2.11 -0.54 -17.46
C LYS A 140 -3.62 -0.43 -17.66
N ILE A 141 -4.30 0.25 -16.76
CA ILE A 141 -5.76 0.39 -16.72
C ILE A 141 -6.14 1.76 -17.28
N ALA A 142 -7.01 1.77 -18.26
CA ALA A 142 -7.55 2.99 -18.88
C ALA A 142 -8.63 3.64 -18.00
N PRO A 143 -8.98 4.91 -18.25
CA PRO A 143 -10.05 5.60 -17.50
C PRO A 143 -11.43 4.94 -17.59
N ASP A 144 -11.68 4.12 -18.61
CA ASP A 144 -12.91 3.35 -18.78
C ASP A 144 -12.89 1.99 -18.05
N GLY A 145 -11.78 1.64 -17.39
CA GLY A 145 -11.57 0.39 -16.67
C GLY A 145 -11.03 -0.75 -17.52
N SER A 146 -10.90 -0.60 -18.84
CA SER A 146 -10.19 -1.60 -19.66
C SER A 146 -8.71 -1.64 -19.31
N HIS A 147 -8.07 -2.80 -19.44
CA HIS A 147 -6.66 -2.93 -19.12
C HIS A 147 -5.86 -3.71 -20.17
N THR A 148 -4.56 -3.48 -20.14
CA THR A 148 -3.55 -4.26 -20.86
C THR A 148 -2.47 -4.72 -19.91
N VAL A 149 -1.94 -5.92 -20.11
CA VAL A 149 -0.79 -6.44 -19.35
C VAL A 149 0.49 -5.82 -19.91
N LEU A 150 1.21 -5.07 -19.08
CA LEU A 150 2.51 -4.52 -19.45
C LEU A 150 3.61 -5.58 -19.37
N VAL A 151 3.65 -6.32 -18.25
CA VAL A 151 4.58 -7.42 -18.02
C VAL A 151 3.94 -8.46 -17.10
N ASN A 152 4.37 -9.72 -17.23
CA ASN A 152 3.90 -10.84 -16.39
C ASN A 152 5.03 -11.80 -15.99
N ASN A 153 6.26 -11.48 -16.33
CA ASN A 153 7.39 -12.35 -16.03
C ASN A 153 8.72 -11.59 -15.97
N TYR A 154 9.71 -12.22 -15.36
CA TYR A 154 11.12 -11.90 -15.47
C TYR A 154 11.88 -13.13 -15.92
N ASN A 155 12.61 -13.05 -17.05
CA ASN A 155 13.35 -14.17 -17.65
C ASN A 155 12.49 -15.45 -17.86
N GLY A 156 11.22 -15.28 -18.23
CA GLY A 156 10.29 -16.37 -18.46
C GLY A 156 9.71 -17.03 -17.19
N LYS A 157 10.00 -16.48 -16.01
CA LYS A 157 9.44 -16.91 -14.72
C LYS A 157 8.40 -15.89 -14.25
N LEU A 158 7.29 -16.39 -13.69
CA LEU A 158 6.25 -15.53 -13.12
C LEU A 158 6.81 -14.63 -12.04
N LEU A 159 6.27 -13.43 -11.94
CA LEU A 159 6.48 -12.59 -10.76
C LEU A 159 5.85 -13.25 -9.53
N ASN A 160 6.40 -12.95 -8.35
CA ASN A 160 5.92 -13.54 -7.10
C ASN A 160 4.53 -13.05 -6.69
N GLY A 161 4.24 -11.82 -7.02
CA GLY A 161 3.07 -11.03 -6.72
C GLY A 161 3.52 -9.59 -6.52
N PRO A 162 3.55 -8.77 -7.60
CA PRO A 162 4.00 -7.39 -7.52
C PRO A 162 3.16 -6.65 -6.47
N ASN A 163 3.86 -5.90 -5.61
CA ASN A 163 3.26 -5.31 -4.43
C ASN A 163 3.01 -3.81 -4.61
N ASP A 164 4.07 -3.01 -4.81
CA ASP A 164 3.92 -1.56 -4.93
C ASP A 164 4.68 -1.01 -6.15
N VAL A 165 4.31 0.19 -6.59
CA VAL A 165 4.80 0.77 -7.85
C VAL A 165 5.07 2.27 -7.71
N TRP A 166 6.20 2.71 -8.27
CA TRP A 166 6.52 4.11 -8.47
C TRP A 166 6.92 4.38 -9.92
N ILE A 167 6.40 5.48 -10.47
CA ILE A 167 6.74 5.92 -11.83
C ILE A 167 7.67 7.12 -11.72
N ASN A 168 8.82 7.05 -12.36
CA ASN A 168 9.75 8.17 -12.40
C ASN A 168 9.13 9.32 -13.22
N PRO A 169 8.83 10.47 -12.60
CA PRO A 169 8.11 11.54 -13.27
C PRO A 169 8.92 12.21 -14.39
N THR A 170 10.24 12.03 -14.41
CA THR A 170 11.10 12.69 -15.41
C THR A 170 11.19 11.93 -16.71
N ASN A 171 11.04 10.59 -16.70
CA ASN A 171 11.21 9.76 -17.89
C ASN A 171 10.13 8.71 -18.10
N GLY A 172 9.21 8.52 -17.12
CA GLY A 172 8.15 7.52 -17.22
C GLY A 172 8.59 6.08 -16.97
N GLY A 173 9.82 5.85 -16.51
CA GLY A 173 10.29 4.53 -16.11
C GLY A 173 9.55 4.04 -14.85
N ILE A 174 9.17 2.77 -14.81
CA ILE A 174 8.35 2.19 -13.76
C ILE A 174 9.23 1.29 -12.91
N TYR A 175 9.15 1.49 -11.58
CA TYR A 175 9.79 0.61 -10.60
C TYR A 175 8.72 -0.12 -9.82
N ILE A 176 8.87 -1.44 -9.65
CA ILE A 176 7.95 -2.28 -8.87
C ILE A 176 8.70 -3.08 -7.82
N THR A 177 8.07 -3.28 -6.69
CA THR A 177 8.49 -4.27 -5.69
C THR A 177 7.77 -5.59 -5.96
N ASP A 178 8.50 -6.70 -5.87
CA ASP A 178 7.98 -8.04 -6.09
C ASP A 178 8.44 -8.98 -4.97
N PRO A 179 7.85 -8.84 -3.77
CA PRO A 179 8.16 -9.68 -2.61
C PRO A 179 7.56 -11.07 -2.75
N ILE A 180 8.04 -12.01 -1.92
CA ILE A 180 7.41 -13.33 -1.77
C ILE A 180 6.47 -13.28 -0.57
N PHE A 181 5.22 -12.84 -0.78
CA PHE A 181 4.17 -12.91 0.24
C PHE A 181 3.16 -14.01 -0.13
N PRO A 182 3.29 -15.25 0.40
CA PRO A 182 2.33 -16.30 0.13
C PRO A 182 0.92 -15.84 0.50
N ARG A 183 0.02 -15.86 -0.47
CA ARG A 183 -1.36 -15.44 -0.29
C ARG A 183 -2.27 -16.62 -0.03
N GLY A 184 -3.30 -16.42 0.80
CA GLY A 184 -4.28 -17.45 1.11
C GLY A 184 -5.10 -17.94 -0.10
N TYR A 185 -5.20 -17.13 -1.16
CA TYR A 185 -5.85 -17.49 -2.42
C TYR A 185 -4.95 -18.25 -3.41
N TRP A 186 -3.66 -18.39 -3.12
CA TRP A 186 -2.79 -19.28 -3.89
C TRP A 186 -3.11 -20.72 -3.52
N ASP A 187 -3.73 -21.46 -4.39
CA ASP A 187 -3.96 -22.90 -4.18
C ASP A 187 -2.67 -23.72 -4.32
N ALA A 188 -2.76 -25.03 -4.07
CA ALA A 188 -1.60 -25.91 -4.11
C ALA A 188 -0.97 -26.05 -5.51
N SER A 189 -1.76 -25.79 -6.55
CA SER A 189 -1.34 -25.85 -7.95
C SER A 189 -0.85 -24.52 -8.50
N ASP A 190 -0.90 -23.44 -7.71
CA ASP A 190 -0.41 -22.14 -8.16
C ASP A 190 1.05 -22.26 -8.58
N PRO A 191 1.38 -21.96 -9.85
CA PRO A 191 2.73 -22.15 -10.38
C PRO A 191 3.78 -21.32 -9.64
N ARG A 192 3.41 -20.25 -8.95
CA ARG A 192 4.30 -19.46 -8.12
C ARG A 192 4.81 -20.21 -6.89
N LYS A 193 4.05 -21.19 -6.38
CA LYS A 193 4.50 -22.07 -5.30
C LYS A 193 5.54 -23.10 -5.74
N GLN A 194 5.58 -23.43 -7.03
CA GLN A 194 6.41 -24.52 -7.56
C GLN A 194 7.49 -24.03 -8.52
N ASN A 195 7.33 -22.85 -9.09
CA ASN A 195 8.10 -22.38 -10.22
C ASN A 195 8.50 -20.91 -10.09
N TRP A 196 8.88 -20.52 -8.86
CA TRP A 196 9.41 -19.19 -8.60
C TRP A 196 10.63 -18.92 -9.45
N GLU A 197 10.80 -17.67 -9.82
CA GLU A 197 12.00 -17.23 -10.50
C GLU A 197 13.24 -17.65 -9.68
N PRO A 198 14.26 -18.32 -10.29
CA PRO A 198 15.38 -18.89 -9.53
C PRO A 198 16.21 -17.87 -8.73
N THR A 199 16.21 -16.62 -9.14
CA THR A 199 16.84 -15.53 -8.37
C THR A 199 15.99 -15.08 -7.18
N HIS A 200 14.71 -15.48 -7.14
CA HIS A 200 13.91 -15.49 -5.93
C HIS A 200 14.14 -16.77 -5.15
N SER A 201 14.47 -17.87 -5.82
CA SER A 201 14.62 -19.21 -5.24
C SER A 201 15.92 -19.43 -4.47
N GLU A 202 16.90 -18.57 -4.58
CA GLU A 202 17.98 -18.50 -3.59
C GLU A 202 17.41 -18.34 -2.18
N GLN A 203 16.17 -17.88 -2.10
CA GLN A 203 15.40 -17.71 -0.87
C GLN A 203 14.12 -18.54 -0.81
N ALA A 204 13.72 -19.20 -1.90
CA ALA A 204 12.49 -20.01 -1.96
C ALA A 204 12.52 -21.16 -0.93
N ALA A 205 13.68 -21.74 -0.65
CA ALA A 205 13.84 -22.73 0.41
C ALA A 205 13.55 -22.18 1.81
N THR A 206 13.63 -20.88 2.01
CA THR A 206 13.37 -20.17 3.27
C THR A 206 12.05 -19.42 3.28
N GLY A 207 11.34 -19.32 2.12
CA GLY A 207 10.11 -18.55 1.96
C GLY A 207 10.32 -17.03 2.06
N LYS A 208 11.53 -16.56 1.86
CA LYS A 208 11.93 -15.17 2.05
C LYS A 208 12.49 -14.61 0.75
N GLY A 209 12.34 -13.30 0.54
CA GLY A 209 12.99 -12.60 -0.53
C GLY A 209 12.05 -11.82 -1.44
N GLY A 210 12.59 -11.43 -2.56
CA GLY A 210 11.96 -10.58 -3.54
C GLY A 210 12.94 -9.54 -4.07
N HIS A 211 12.53 -8.84 -5.10
CA HIS A 211 13.39 -7.85 -5.75
C HIS A 211 12.62 -6.60 -6.14
N VAL A 212 13.37 -5.56 -6.48
CA VAL A 212 12.86 -4.41 -7.22
C VAL A 212 13.22 -4.58 -8.69
N TYR A 213 12.24 -4.36 -9.54
CA TYR A 213 12.40 -4.40 -10.98
C TYR A 213 12.12 -3.02 -11.59
N TYR A 214 12.75 -2.76 -12.71
CA TYR A 214 12.58 -1.57 -13.54
C TYR A 214 12.04 -1.97 -14.91
N LEU A 215 11.01 -1.26 -15.34
CA LEU A 215 10.46 -1.32 -16.70
C LEU A 215 10.77 0.01 -17.39
N ALA A 216 11.60 -0.03 -18.43
CA ALA A 216 11.91 1.16 -19.21
C ALA A 216 10.68 1.62 -20.02
N PRO A 217 10.53 2.93 -20.31
CA PRO A 217 9.45 3.43 -21.12
C PRO A 217 9.39 2.73 -22.49
N GLY A 218 8.19 2.24 -22.85
CA GLY A 218 7.98 1.51 -24.10
C GLY A 218 8.55 0.10 -24.17
N SER A 219 9.17 -0.39 -23.09
CA SER A 219 9.65 -1.78 -22.98
C SER A 219 8.53 -2.70 -22.47
N ASN A 220 8.67 -3.98 -22.77
CA ASN A 220 7.91 -5.08 -22.17
C ASN A 220 8.82 -6.06 -21.40
N THR A 221 10.06 -5.66 -21.15
CA THR A 221 11.08 -6.49 -20.48
C THR A 221 11.55 -5.81 -19.22
N LEU A 222 11.44 -6.53 -18.09
CA LEU A 222 11.90 -6.08 -16.78
C LEU A 222 13.42 -6.21 -16.66
N VAL A 223 14.01 -5.27 -15.94
CA VAL A 223 15.39 -5.31 -15.46
C VAL A 223 15.37 -5.42 -13.95
N ARG A 224 16.00 -6.44 -13.38
CA ARG A 224 16.19 -6.52 -11.93
C ARG A 224 17.24 -5.49 -11.50
N VAL A 225 16.86 -4.57 -10.63
CA VAL A 225 17.73 -3.46 -10.22
C VAL A 225 18.29 -3.60 -8.80
N THR A 226 17.92 -4.66 -8.09
CA THR A 226 18.48 -5.01 -6.78
C THR A 226 19.23 -6.33 -6.83
N THR A 227 20.24 -6.48 -5.99
CA THR A 227 21.03 -7.70 -5.82
C THR A 227 20.88 -8.23 -4.40
N MET A 228 21.13 -9.52 -4.21
CA MET A 228 21.14 -10.15 -2.87
C MET A 228 22.08 -9.46 -1.89
N ALA A 229 23.24 -9.02 -2.37
CA ALA A 229 24.22 -8.28 -1.55
C ALA A 229 23.70 -6.93 -1.08
N ALA A 230 22.84 -6.27 -1.88
CA ALA A 230 22.21 -5.01 -1.49
C ALA A 230 21.07 -5.20 -0.49
N TRP A 231 20.48 -6.40 -0.46
CA TRP A 231 19.30 -6.63 0.38
C TRP A 231 19.61 -7.28 1.72
N ASN A 232 20.68 -8.01 1.93
CA ASN A 232 20.75 -9.02 2.98
C ASN A 232 19.67 -10.11 2.82
N ALA A 233 20.00 -11.36 2.90
CA ALA A 233 19.21 -12.51 2.47
C ALA A 233 17.77 -12.69 3.02
N ASP A 234 17.28 -11.82 3.89
CA ASP A 234 16.03 -11.99 4.64
C ASP A 234 15.01 -10.87 4.43
N ILE A 235 14.93 -10.29 3.23
CA ILE A 235 14.24 -9.03 3.00
C ILE A 235 13.08 -9.19 2.01
N TRP A 236 11.91 -8.67 2.39
CA TRP A 236 10.76 -8.47 1.51
C TRP A 236 10.63 -6.99 1.16
N PRO A 237 10.96 -6.54 -0.07
CA PRO A 237 10.68 -5.17 -0.50
C PRO A 237 9.17 -4.94 -0.48
N ASN A 238 8.73 -3.80 0.04
CA ASN A 238 7.32 -3.44 0.14
C ASN A 238 7.09 -2.06 -0.47
N GLY A 239 6.82 -1.02 0.31
CA GLY A 239 6.55 0.31 -0.21
C GLY A 239 7.72 0.91 -1.00
N ILE A 240 7.40 1.65 -2.04
CA ILE A 240 8.35 2.27 -2.95
C ILE A 240 7.91 3.67 -3.31
N THR A 241 8.84 4.62 -3.29
CA THR A 241 8.61 5.99 -3.74
C THR A 241 9.92 6.61 -4.21
N GLY A 242 9.88 7.75 -4.91
CA GLY A 242 11.10 8.41 -5.36
C GLY A 242 10.96 9.93 -5.39
N THR A 243 12.09 10.61 -5.57
CA THR A 243 12.12 12.06 -5.62
C THR A 243 11.52 12.61 -6.93
N PRO A 244 10.91 13.81 -6.92
CA PRO A 244 10.29 14.39 -8.10
C PRO A 244 11.28 14.73 -9.22
N ASP A 245 12.57 14.86 -8.90
CA ASP A 245 13.64 15.03 -9.89
C ASP A 245 14.09 13.70 -10.53
N GLY A 246 13.49 12.58 -10.13
CA GLY A 246 13.76 11.25 -10.66
C GLY A 246 15.14 10.69 -10.34
N LYS A 247 15.86 11.27 -9.36
CA LYS A 247 17.25 10.89 -9.07
C LYS A 247 17.43 9.94 -7.90
N LYS A 248 16.45 9.86 -6.99
CA LYS A 248 16.50 8.95 -5.86
C LYS A 248 15.27 8.07 -5.79
N LEU A 249 15.50 6.82 -5.40
CA LEU A 249 14.47 5.84 -5.10
C LEU A 249 14.58 5.46 -3.63
N TYR A 250 13.44 5.43 -2.94
CA TYR A 250 13.30 4.90 -1.59
C TYR A 250 12.50 3.61 -1.66
N VAL A 251 13.00 2.58 -1.01
CA VAL A 251 12.32 1.29 -0.87
C VAL A 251 12.37 0.90 0.59
N ASN A 252 11.24 0.59 1.18
CA ASN A 252 11.24 -0.06 2.47
C ASN A 252 11.18 -1.58 2.32
N ASN A 253 11.58 -2.26 3.35
CA ASN A 253 11.57 -3.71 3.39
C ASN A 253 11.26 -4.22 4.79
N TRP A 254 10.66 -5.39 4.84
CA TRP A 254 10.54 -6.17 6.06
C TRP A 254 11.69 -7.15 6.18
N THR A 255 12.04 -7.45 7.44
CA THR A 255 12.86 -8.60 7.81
C THR A 255 11.97 -9.63 8.51
N TYR A 256 12.47 -10.84 8.61
CA TYR A 256 11.70 -11.96 9.17
C TYR A 256 11.27 -11.76 10.64
N ASP A 257 12.02 -11.00 11.40
CA ASP A 257 11.70 -10.66 12.80
C ASP A 257 10.69 -9.52 12.96
N GLY A 258 10.11 -9.02 11.84
CA GLY A 258 9.16 -7.93 11.83
C GLY A 258 9.78 -6.54 11.90
N THR A 259 11.11 -6.44 11.90
CA THR A 259 11.80 -5.16 11.75
C THR A 259 11.88 -4.76 10.28
N GLY A 260 12.07 -3.48 10.01
CA GLY A 260 12.18 -2.97 8.66
C GLY A 260 13.22 -1.87 8.53
N GLN A 261 13.46 -1.49 7.29
CA GLN A 261 14.38 -0.43 6.92
C GLN A 261 13.80 0.41 5.81
N ILE A 262 14.21 1.67 5.71
CA ILE A 262 14.11 2.44 4.46
C ILE A 262 15.49 2.49 3.85
N LYS A 263 15.61 2.05 2.63
CA LYS A 263 16.82 2.14 1.81
C LYS A 263 16.67 3.21 0.75
N ALA A 264 17.69 4.03 0.59
CA ALA A 264 17.80 5.04 -0.44
C ALA A 264 18.81 4.60 -1.50
N PHE A 265 18.47 4.81 -2.75
CA PHE A 265 19.30 4.50 -3.91
C PHE A 265 19.40 5.72 -4.82
N ASP A 266 20.53 5.86 -5.51
CA ASP A 266 20.65 6.75 -6.66
C ASP A 266 20.13 6.03 -7.91
N ILE A 267 19.34 6.74 -8.72
CA ILE A 267 18.84 6.27 -10.02
C ILE A 267 19.80 6.70 -11.11
N ASN A 268 20.38 5.74 -11.82
CA ASN A 268 21.23 5.98 -12.96
C ASN A 268 20.40 6.30 -14.21
N SER A 269 21.01 6.91 -15.22
CA SER A 269 20.34 7.31 -16.47
C SER A 269 19.70 6.15 -17.24
N ASN A 270 20.18 4.93 -17.06
CA ASN A 270 19.62 3.70 -17.65
C ASN A 270 18.57 3.01 -16.75
N GLY A 271 18.16 3.62 -15.63
CA GLY A 271 17.19 3.08 -14.71
C GLY A 271 17.75 2.09 -13.66
N THR A 272 19.04 1.72 -13.75
CA THR A 272 19.65 0.90 -12.69
C THR A 272 19.89 1.71 -11.41
N LEU A 273 20.08 1.01 -10.29
CA LEU A 273 20.29 1.62 -8.99
C LEU A 273 21.74 1.52 -8.54
N SER A 274 22.21 2.52 -7.80
CA SER A 274 23.54 2.59 -7.22
C SER A 274 23.51 3.26 -5.84
N ASN A 275 24.65 3.31 -5.15
CA ASN A 275 24.85 4.03 -3.88
C ASN A 275 23.80 3.75 -2.81
N MET A 276 23.44 2.47 -2.61
CA MET A 276 22.49 2.06 -1.58
C MET A 276 22.95 2.50 -0.18
N GLN A 277 22.05 3.16 0.53
CA GLN A 277 22.24 3.57 1.92
C GLN A 277 21.02 3.17 2.74
N ILE A 278 21.22 2.74 3.99
CA ILE A 278 20.13 2.58 4.95
C ILE A 278 19.85 3.96 5.55
N LEU A 279 18.70 4.53 5.18
CA LEU A 279 18.28 5.84 5.67
C LEU A 279 17.62 5.74 7.04
N VAL A 280 16.76 4.74 7.23
CA VAL A 280 16.09 4.46 8.51
C VAL A 280 16.23 2.98 8.81
N ASN A 281 16.56 2.66 10.05
CA ASN A 281 16.72 1.29 10.53
C ASN A 281 15.72 1.00 11.67
N ASN A 282 15.46 -0.27 11.93
CA ASN A 282 14.60 -0.74 13.03
C ASN A 282 13.17 -0.18 13.00
N LEU A 283 12.57 -0.10 11.81
CA LEU A 283 11.15 0.16 11.66
C LEU A 283 10.32 -1.03 12.15
N ASN A 284 9.25 -0.77 12.89
CA ASN A 284 8.24 -1.78 13.16
C ASN A 284 7.23 -1.77 12.02
N PHE A 285 7.17 -2.85 11.23
CA PHE A 285 6.19 -3.01 10.15
C PHE A 285 6.09 -1.78 9.26
N CYS A 286 6.91 -1.70 8.24
CA CYS A 286 6.83 -0.65 7.22
C CYS A 286 6.14 -1.18 5.97
N ASP A 287 5.24 -0.36 5.42
CA ASP A 287 4.42 -0.67 4.26
C ASP A 287 4.48 0.50 3.27
N GLY A 288 3.40 0.94 2.65
CA GLY A 288 3.43 1.98 1.67
C GLY A 288 4.05 3.31 2.13
N MET A 289 4.57 4.09 1.19
CA MET A 289 5.28 5.34 1.44
C MET A 289 4.88 6.47 0.51
N SER A 290 4.94 7.71 1.01
CA SER A 290 4.86 8.91 0.19
C SER A 290 5.86 9.98 0.66
N LEU A 291 6.04 11.04 -0.17
CA LEU A 291 6.91 12.17 0.13
C LEU A 291 6.12 13.48 0.17
N ASP A 292 6.57 14.42 0.99
CA ASP A 292 6.14 15.82 0.92
C ASP A 292 7.14 16.71 0.15
N GLU A 293 6.76 17.94 -0.12
CA GLU A 293 7.55 18.96 -0.83
C GLU A 293 8.87 19.32 -0.14
N ARG A 294 9.03 18.97 1.15
CA ARG A 294 10.25 19.19 1.95
C ARG A 294 11.19 17.98 1.90
N GLY A 295 10.74 16.89 1.27
CA GLY A 295 11.46 15.62 1.21
C GLY A 295 11.31 14.77 2.46
N ASN A 296 10.31 15.03 3.31
CA ASN A 296 9.98 14.12 4.41
C ASN A 296 9.28 12.88 3.86
N ILE A 297 9.61 11.72 4.43
CA ILE A 297 9.09 10.41 4.04
C ILE A 297 8.01 9.99 5.03
N TYR A 298 6.82 9.71 4.54
CA TYR A 298 5.68 9.22 5.32
C TYR A 298 5.55 7.72 5.09
N VAL A 299 5.71 6.93 6.16
CA VAL A 299 5.72 5.46 6.11
C VAL A 299 4.54 4.92 6.88
N SER A 300 3.69 4.18 6.20
CA SER A 300 2.62 3.39 6.81
C SER A 300 3.17 2.15 7.49
N GLY A 301 2.50 1.67 8.52
CA GLY A 301 2.84 0.42 9.17
C GLY A 301 2.68 0.43 10.69
N GLY A 302 2.50 -0.77 11.27
CA GLY A 302 2.29 -0.92 12.70
C GLY A 302 1.03 -0.21 13.20
N PRO A 303 1.08 0.46 14.36
CA PRO A 303 -0.09 1.09 14.97
C PRO A 303 -0.46 2.45 14.33
N GLY A 304 0.24 2.88 13.28
CA GLY A 304 0.01 4.17 12.65
C GLY A 304 1.05 4.52 11.60
N LEU A 305 0.99 5.76 11.12
CA LEU A 305 1.93 6.29 10.16
C LEU A 305 3.04 7.07 10.87
N ASN A 306 4.28 6.90 10.42
CA ASN A 306 5.43 7.67 10.90
C ASN A 306 6.01 8.54 9.78
N ALA A 307 6.42 9.77 10.10
CA ALA A 307 7.16 10.62 9.18
C ALA A 307 8.62 10.77 9.63
N TYR A 308 9.50 10.75 8.65
CA TYR A 308 10.96 10.91 8.80
C TYR A 308 11.44 12.07 7.94
N ASP A 309 12.41 12.84 8.45
CA ASP A 309 13.07 13.84 7.62
C ASP A 309 14.00 13.19 6.59
N LYS A 310 14.57 14.01 5.70
CA LYS A 310 15.51 13.57 4.65
C LYS A 310 16.80 12.93 5.20
N ASN A 311 17.08 13.06 6.50
CA ASN A 311 18.23 12.47 7.16
C ASN A 311 17.87 11.19 7.93
N GLY A 312 16.60 10.75 7.88
CA GLY A 312 16.09 9.56 8.55
C GLY A 312 15.72 9.78 10.02
N ASN A 313 15.67 11.03 10.50
CA ASN A 313 15.18 11.31 11.85
C ASN A 313 13.66 11.26 11.88
N LYS A 314 13.11 10.51 12.83
CA LYS A 314 11.66 10.47 13.03
C LYS A 314 11.18 11.82 13.58
N ILE A 315 10.23 12.44 12.86
CA ILE A 315 9.71 13.77 13.19
C ILE A 315 8.25 13.76 13.65
N LEU A 316 7.44 12.78 13.22
CA LEU A 316 6.03 12.73 13.53
C LEU A 316 5.52 11.28 13.60
N THR A 317 4.50 11.04 14.42
CA THR A 317 3.67 9.83 14.42
C THR A 317 2.21 10.23 14.35
N ILE A 318 1.43 9.61 13.45
CA ILE A 318 -0.02 9.72 13.34
C ILE A 318 -0.63 8.41 13.85
N PRO A 319 -1.06 8.34 15.11
CA PRO A 319 -1.61 7.12 15.69
C PRO A 319 -2.92 6.72 15.01
N GLY A 320 -3.10 5.44 14.68
CA GLY A 320 -4.33 4.91 14.07
C GLY A 320 -4.54 5.29 12.61
N GLY A 321 -3.63 6.06 12.01
CA GLY A 321 -3.63 6.38 10.58
C GLY A 321 -2.70 5.48 9.79
N GLY A 322 -3.06 5.11 8.56
CA GLY A 322 -2.17 4.49 7.58
C GLY A 322 -1.53 3.17 8.00
N GLY A 323 -2.35 2.13 8.19
CA GLY A 323 -1.84 0.80 8.53
C GLY A 323 -1.13 0.10 7.37
N THR A 324 -1.53 0.39 6.13
CA THR A 324 -1.03 -0.26 4.92
C THR A 324 -0.32 0.72 3.99
N ASN A 325 -0.99 1.77 3.48
CA ASN A 325 -0.36 2.67 2.52
C ASN A 325 -0.86 4.12 2.69
N ASN A 326 -0.24 5.08 1.99
CA ASN A 326 -0.62 6.48 2.07
C ASN A 326 -0.26 7.26 0.81
N VAL A 327 -1.00 8.34 0.54
CA VAL A 327 -0.73 9.27 -0.57
C VAL A 327 -1.18 10.67 -0.21
N PHE A 328 -0.47 11.69 -0.68
CA PHE A 328 -0.95 13.06 -0.66
C PHE A 328 -1.99 13.26 -1.76
N ALA A 329 -3.11 13.89 -1.42
CA ALA A 329 -4.29 14.00 -2.26
C ALA A 329 -5.07 15.32 -2.01
N GLY A 330 -6.28 15.39 -2.55
CA GLY A 330 -7.14 16.57 -2.50
C GLY A 330 -6.75 17.61 -3.56
N GLN A 331 -7.62 18.57 -3.82
CA GLN A 331 -7.45 19.57 -4.88
C GLN A 331 -6.17 20.41 -4.76
N ASN A 332 -5.66 20.59 -3.55
CA ASN A 332 -4.44 21.35 -3.27
C ASN A 332 -3.24 20.47 -2.88
N ASN A 333 -3.35 19.15 -3.00
CA ASN A 333 -2.34 18.17 -2.62
C ASN A 333 -1.88 18.27 -1.15
N LYS A 334 -2.81 18.65 -0.25
CA LYS A 334 -2.59 18.85 1.19
C LYS A 334 -3.43 17.94 2.08
N LEU A 335 -4.00 16.89 1.53
CA LEU A 335 -4.68 15.85 2.29
C LEU A 335 -3.82 14.59 2.27
N LEU A 336 -3.33 14.15 3.40
CA LEU A 336 -2.71 12.85 3.53
C LEU A 336 -3.83 11.81 3.65
N PHE A 337 -4.08 11.06 2.58
CA PHE A 337 -5.03 9.96 2.51
C PHE A 337 -4.31 8.67 2.86
N MET A 338 -4.90 7.86 3.74
CA MET A 338 -4.27 6.67 4.29
C MET A 338 -5.19 5.48 4.20
N THR A 339 -4.66 4.36 3.78
CA THR A 339 -5.33 3.05 3.77
C THR A 339 -4.95 2.24 5.01
N SER A 340 -5.84 1.35 5.43
CA SER A 340 -5.68 0.43 6.56
C SER A 340 -6.50 -0.83 6.28
N PRO A 341 -6.31 -1.95 6.98
CA PRO A 341 -7.02 -3.17 6.60
C PRO A 341 -8.52 -3.00 6.41
N ASP A 342 -9.23 -2.30 7.31
CA ASP A 342 -10.69 -2.22 7.32
C ASP A 342 -11.27 -0.85 6.97
N ARG A 343 -10.40 0.16 6.72
CA ARG A 343 -10.84 1.55 6.59
C ARG A 343 -9.90 2.41 5.77
N VAL A 344 -10.39 3.58 5.38
CA VAL A 344 -9.58 4.69 4.86
C VAL A 344 -9.77 5.92 5.76
N THR A 345 -8.66 6.61 6.01
CA THR A 345 -8.59 7.78 6.89
C THR A 345 -7.87 8.93 6.20
N SER A 346 -7.97 10.13 6.74
CA SER A 346 -7.22 11.27 6.23
C SER A 346 -6.80 12.25 7.31
N VAL A 347 -5.76 13.03 7.01
CA VAL A 347 -5.30 14.16 7.80
C VAL A 347 -5.04 15.34 6.88
N LYS A 348 -5.52 16.54 7.26
CA LYS A 348 -5.18 17.77 6.56
C LYS A 348 -3.78 18.22 6.92
N MET A 349 -2.96 18.45 5.89
CA MET A 349 -1.56 18.81 6.01
C MET A 349 -1.35 20.30 5.74
N HIS A 350 -0.32 20.91 6.37
CA HIS A 350 0.16 22.23 5.98
C HIS A 350 1.11 22.17 4.79
N VAL A 351 1.84 21.06 4.67
CA VAL A 351 2.74 20.79 3.54
C VAL A 351 1.99 20.13 2.41
N LYS A 352 2.50 20.27 1.21
CA LYS A 352 2.00 19.54 0.03
C LYS A 352 2.78 18.24 -0.13
N GLY A 353 2.12 17.24 -0.72
CA GLY A 353 2.83 16.13 -1.31
C GLY A 353 3.67 16.58 -2.51
N VAL A 354 4.67 15.77 -2.87
CA VAL A 354 5.39 15.98 -4.13
C VAL A 354 4.44 15.81 -5.32
N GLU A 355 4.57 16.65 -6.33
CA GLU A 355 3.82 16.50 -7.58
C GLU A 355 4.35 15.26 -8.31
N LYS A 356 3.43 14.41 -8.76
CA LYS A 356 3.76 13.15 -9.44
C LYS A 356 3.64 13.25 -10.97
N PHE A 357 3.21 14.43 -11.49
CA PHE A 357 2.95 14.66 -12.92
C PHE A 357 3.54 15.99 -13.39
#